data_6e298330c829e875c1f92d3285628dc4
#
_entry.id   6e298330c829e875c1f92d3285628dc4
#
_cell.length_a   1.000
_cell.length_b   1.000
_cell.length_c   1.000
_cell.angle_alpha   90.00
_cell.angle_beta   90.00
_cell.angle_gamma   90.00
#
_symmetry.space_group_name_H-M   'P 1'
#
loop_
_entity.id
_entity.type
_entity.pdbx_description
1 polymer ?
#
loop_
_entity_poly.entity_id
_entity_poly.type
_entity_poly.pdbx_seq_one_letter_code
_entity_poly.pdbx_strand_id
1 'polypeptide(L)'
;MKIGIAGYSYVGMAHELVLKENHKIVISDPAKGHNENLNDANAIIVCVSTPSDDKGYCDVNNIKDVIDNGPNVPYLIKSTMTCEGWRLIKECKNKNITYSPEFLRARHWSTDILNNKDWYFGGNGSTVWAEIFKYSLQNINVNYAEPEELIIAKQLRNSFLALKVTYFNQAYDFCKAQNVDFDSVRAVVTADPRIGESHSLVTDDRGYGGHCFPKDVLATIKSSQLSGKSMTLLEQSDIYNKKIKNDKI
;
A
#
# COMPACT_ATOMS: atom_id res chain seq x y z
N MET A 1 -12.68 -23.12 -4.45
CA MET A 1 -13.74 -22.11 -4.62
C MET A 1 -13.41 -21.18 -5.79
N LYS A 2 -14.34 -20.28 -6.20
CA LYS A 2 -14.13 -19.28 -7.25
C LYS A 2 -13.85 -17.94 -6.59
N ILE A 3 -12.67 -17.36 -6.82
CA ILE A 3 -12.26 -16.06 -6.25
C ILE A 3 -12.20 -15.04 -7.37
N GLY A 4 -12.89 -13.91 -7.18
CA GLY A 4 -12.85 -12.76 -8.06
C GLY A 4 -11.70 -11.82 -7.69
N ILE A 5 -11.05 -11.22 -8.69
CA ILE A 5 -10.08 -10.13 -8.51
C ILE A 5 -10.58 -8.93 -9.30
N ALA A 6 -10.96 -7.87 -8.61
CA ALA A 6 -11.31 -6.58 -9.20
C ALA A 6 -10.09 -5.64 -9.18
N GLY A 7 -9.61 -5.28 -10.39
CA GLY A 7 -8.37 -4.54 -10.58
C GLY A 7 -7.13 -5.45 -10.69
N TYR A 8 -6.45 -5.39 -11.83
CA TYR A 8 -5.37 -6.32 -12.17
C TYR A 8 -4.05 -5.59 -12.45
N SER A 9 -3.61 -4.78 -11.46
CA SER A 9 -2.24 -4.27 -11.36
C SER A 9 -1.35 -5.28 -10.62
N TYR A 10 -0.12 -4.90 -10.29
CA TYR A 10 0.82 -5.78 -9.58
C TYR A 10 0.23 -6.39 -8.28
N VAL A 11 -0.69 -5.70 -7.61
CA VAL A 11 -1.38 -6.23 -6.42
C VAL A 11 -2.34 -7.35 -6.79
N GLY A 12 -3.18 -7.16 -7.82
CA GLY A 12 -4.08 -8.20 -8.33
C GLY A 12 -3.31 -9.42 -8.84
N MET A 13 -2.26 -9.20 -9.65
CA MET A 13 -1.37 -10.27 -10.13
C MET A 13 -0.71 -11.05 -9.00
N ALA A 14 -0.29 -10.36 -7.93
CA ALA A 14 0.30 -11.00 -6.77
C ALA A 14 -0.67 -11.95 -6.06
N HIS A 15 -1.93 -11.53 -5.91
CA HIS A 15 -2.95 -12.37 -5.28
C HIS A 15 -3.37 -13.55 -6.18
N GLU A 16 -3.46 -13.36 -7.48
CA GLU A 16 -3.62 -14.48 -8.41
C GLU A 16 -2.48 -15.49 -8.25
N LEU A 17 -1.23 -15.03 -8.26
CA LEU A 17 -0.06 -15.90 -8.16
C LEU A 17 -0.12 -16.86 -6.97
N VAL A 18 -0.56 -16.40 -5.80
CA VAL A 18 -0.59 -17.22 -4.58
C VAL A 18 -1.88 -18.01 -4.39
N LEU A 19 -2.95 -17.72 -5.14
CA LEU A 19 -4.25 -18.37 -4.96
C LEU A 19 -4.63 -19.32 -6.09
N LYS A 20 -4.10 -19.17 -7.30
CA LYS A 20 -4.53 -19.89 -8.51
C LYS A 20 -4.33 -21.40 -8.47
N GLU A 21 -3.36 -21.90 -7.69
CA GLU A 21 -3.13 -23.35 -7.57
C GLU A 21 -4.25 -24.05 -6.78
N ASN A 22 -4.94 -23.33 -5.90
CA ASN A 22 -5.96 -23.90 -5.01
C ASN A 22 -7.37 -23.40 -5.29
N HIS A 23 -7.52 -22.34 -6.12
CA HIS A 23 -8.78 -21.68 -6.41
C HIS A 23 -8.91 -21.35 -7.89
N LYS A 24 -10.14 -21.37 -8.40
CA LYS A 24 -10.44 -20.82 -9.72
C LYS A 24 -10.46 -19.29 -9.61
N ILE A 25 -9.59 -18.62 -10.35
CA ILE A 25 -9.51 -17.15 -10.37
C ILE A 25 -10.30 -16.62 -11.56
N VAL A 26 -11.05 -15.53 -11.36
CA VAL A 26 -11.71 -14.72 -12.38
C VAL A 26 -11.35 -13.26 -12.18
N ILE A 27 -11.04 -12.56 -13.27
CA ILE A 27 -10.42 -11.23 -13.21
C ILE A 27 -11.30 -10.21 -13.94
N SER A 28 -11.54 -9.07 -13.27
CA SER A 28 -12.21 -7.92 -13.84
C SER A 28 -11.35 -6.67 -13.70
N ASP A 29 -10.81 -6.21 -14.81
CA ASP A 29 -10.12 -4.92 -14.98
C ASP A 29 -10.33 -4.47 -16.43
N PRO A 30 -11.49 -3.86 -16.76
CA PRO A 30 -11.82 -3.47 -18.13
C PRO A 30 -10.77 -2.56 -18.76
N ALA A 31 -10.12 -1.70 -17.98
CA ALA A 31 -9.08 -0.82 -18.47
C ALA A 31 -7.84 -1.57 -18.99
N LYS A 32 -7.69 -2.85 -18.60
CA LYS A 32 -6.61 -3.75 -19.03
C LYS A 32 -7.09 -4.92 -19.88
N GLY A 33 -8.35 -4.89 -20.34
CA GLY A 33 -8.94 -5.91 -21.21
C GLY A 33 -9.41 -7.17 -20.47
N HIS A 34 -9.45 -7.19 -19.15
CA HIS A 34 -9.99 -8.29 -18.35
C HIS A 34 -11.47 -8.01 -18.04
N ASN A 35 -12.38 -8.72 -18.70
CA ASN A 35 -13.82 -8.48 -18.62
C ASN A 35 -14.61 -9.67 -18.08
N GLU A 36 -14.01 -10.48 -17.19
CA GLU A 36 -14.72 -11.62 -16.61
C GLU A 36 -15.78 -11.15 -15.62
N ASN A 37 -16.88 -11.87 -15.58
CA ASN A 37 -17.98 -11.58 -14.68
C ASN A 37 -17.67 -12.11 -13.26
N LEU A 38 -17.74 -11.23 -12.27
CA LEU A 38 -17.50 -11.57 -10.86
C LEU A 38 -18.77 -12.04 -10.11
N ASN A 39 -19.95 -12.02 -10.73
CA ASN A 39 -21.23 -12.32 -10.06
C ASN A 39 -21.29 -13.74 -9.47
N ASP A 40 -20.59 -14.70 -10.08
CA ASP A 40 -20.53 -16.08 -9.60
C ASP A 40 -19.32 -16.35 -8.68
N ALA A 41 -18.58 -15.34 -8.28
CA ALA A 41 -17.48 -15.50 -7.33
C ALA A 41 -18.01 -15.82 -5.93
N ASN A 42 -17.26 -16.64 -5.19
CA ASN A 42 -17.59 -16.96 -3.79
C ASN A 42 -16.94 -15.97 -2.82
N ALA A 43 -15.91 -15.23 -3.26
CA ALA A 43 -15.23 -14.17 -2.53
C ALA A 43 -14.52 -13.25 -3.55
N ILE A 44 -14.33 -11.97 -3.23
CA ILE A 44 -13.75 -10.99 -4.15
C ILE A 44 -12.63 -10.21 -3.46
N ILE A 45 -11.47 -10.15 -4.13
CA ILE A 45 -10.34 -9.29 -3.76
C ILE A 45 -10.43 -8.00 -4.57
N VAL A 46 -10.41 -6.85 -3.87
CA VAL A 46 -10.53 -5.53 -4.48
C VAL A 46 -9.16 -4.86 -4.50
N CYS A 47 -8.60 -4.73 -5.71
CA CYS A 47 -7.29 -4.15 -6.00
C CYS A 47 -7.39 -2.95 -6.96
N VAL A 48 -8.55 -2.31 -7.04
CA VAL A 48 -8.80 -1.17 -7.91
C VAL A 48 -8.01 0.06 -7.46
N SER A 49 -7.75 0.97 -8.40
CA SER A 49 -7.08 2.23 -8.10
C SER A 49 -7.93 3.11 -7.20
N THR A 50 -7.26 3.82 -6.30
CA THR A 50 -7.81 4.88 -5.47
C THR A 50 -7.04 6.16 -5.76
N PRO A 51 -7.41 6.90 -6.83
CA PRO A 51 -6.71 8.12 -7.18
C PRO A 51 -6.78 9.11 -6.01
N SER A 52 -5.73 9.88 -5.83
CA SER A 52 -5.73 10.98 -4.88
C SER A 52 -5.72 12.31 -5.62
N ASP A 53 -6.40 13.30 -5.05
CA ASP A 53 -6.26 14.68 -5.48
C ASP A 53 -4.96 15.30 -4.93
N ASP A 54 -4.65 16.52 -5.37
CA ASP A 54 -3.48 17.28 -4.92
C ASP A 54 -3.53 17.63 -3.42
N LYS A 55 -4.68 17.44 -2.78
CA LYS A 55 -4.90 17.69 -1.35
C LYS A 55 -4.77 16.43 -0.50
N GLY A 56 -4.49 15.26 -1.11
CA GLY A 56 -4.28 14.00 -0.43
C GLY A 56 -5.55 13.22 -0.08
N TYR A 57 -6.71 13.59 -0.63
CA TYR A 57 -7.92 12.77 -0.50
C TYR A 57 -7.82 11.55 -1.43
N CYS A 58 -8.04 10.36 -0.89
CA CYS A 58 -8.15 9.14 -1.67
C CYS A 58 -9.60 8.93 -2.10
N ASP A 59 -9.84 8.90 -3.41
CA ASP A 59 -11.16 8.57 -3.95
C ASP A 59 -11.39 7.06 -3.86
N VAL A 60 -12.43 6.66 -3.14
CA VAL A 60 -12.82 5.25 -2.92
C VAL A 60 -14.03 4.82 -3.77
N ASN A 61 -14.48 5.63 -4.71
CA ASN A 61 -15.66 5.33 -5.53
C ASN A 61 -15.49 4.03 -6.31
N ASN A 62 -14.32 3.77 -6.89
CA ASN A 62 -14.05 2.50 -7.57
C ASN A 62 -14.23 1.28 -6.65
N ILE A 63 -13.89 1.38 -5.37
CA ILE A 63 -14.11 0.30 -4.40
C ILE A 63 -15.61 0.15 -4.11
N LYS A 64 -16.32 1.27 -3.90
CA LYS A 64 -17.77 1.25 -3.67
C LYS A 64 -18.50 0.64 -4.84
N ASP A 65 -18.16 1.01 -6.06
CA ASP A 65 -18.76 0.48 -7.28
C ASP A 65 -18.61 -1.04 -7.38
N VAL A 66 -17.44 -1.57 -7.05
CA VAL A 66 -17.21 -3.03 -7.04
C VAL A 66 -18.07 -3.72 -5.99
N ILE A 67 -18.22 -3.14 -4.80
CA ILE A 67 -18.99 -3.74 -3.70
C ILE A 67 -20.50 -3.61 -3.94
N ASP A 68 -20.99 -2.44 -4.36
CA ASP A 68 -22.42 -2.15 -4.48
C ASP A 68 -23.05 -2.79 -5.70
N ASN A 69 -22.27 -3.00 -6.78
CA ASN A 69 -22.71 -3.68 -8.01
C ASN A 69 -22.36 -5.17 -8.05
N GLY A 70 -21.57 -5.66 -7.11
CA GLY A 70 -21.15 -7.05 -7.04
C GLY A 70 -22.07 -7.95 -6.21
N PRO A 71 -21.78 -9.26 -6.16
CA PRO A 71 -22.56 -10.25 -5.41
C PRO A 71 -22.41 -10.06 -3.88
N ASN A 72 -23.34 -10.62 -3.13
CA ASN A 72 -23.29 -10.61 -1.67
C ASN A 72 -22.36 -11.71 -1.13
N VAL A 73 -21.07 -11.49 -1.20
CA VAL A 73 -19.99 -12.40 -0.80
C VAL A 73 -18.94 -11.67 0.06
N PRO A 74 -17.97 -12.36 0.69
CA PRO A 74 -16.87 -11.70 1.37
C PRO A 74 -15.98 -10.89 0.41
N TYR A 75 -15.67 -9.65 0.78
CA TYR A 75 -14.75 -8.76 0.08
C TYR A 75 -13.47 -8.53 0.87
N LEU A 76 -12.31 -8.65 0.21
CA LEU A 76 -11.00 -8.30 0.75
C LEU A 76 -10.48 -7.05 0.04
N ILE A 77 -10.40 -5.95 0.73
CA ILE A 77 -9.91 -4.69 0.15
C ILE A 77 -8.40 -4.61 0.36
N LYS A 78 -7.67 -4.55 -0.74
CA LYS A 78 -6.21 -4.36 -0.82
C LYS A 78 -5.85 -2.95 -1.29
N SER A 79 -6.81 -2.23 -1.86
CA SER A 79 -6.62 -0.85 -2.31
C SER A 79 -6.28 0.07 -1.14
N THR A 80 -5.34 0.99 -1.35
CA THR A 80 -4.95 1.99 -0.34
C THR A 80 -6.09 2.98 -0.12
N MET A 81 -6.36 3.32 1.14
CA MET A 81 -7.35 4.33 1.49
C MET A 81 -6.97 5.04 2.80
N THR A 82 -7.76 6.04 3.17
CA THR A 82 -7.70 6.71 4.47
C THR A 82 -8.80 6.18 5.41
N CYS A 83 -8.75 6.54 6.69
CA CYS A 83 -9.84 6.19 7.63
C CYS A 83 -11.18 6.83 7.22
N GLU A 84 -11.14 8.01 6.59
CA GLU A 84 -12.34 8.65 6.02
C GLU A 84 -12.91 7.82 4.88
N GLY A 85 -12.04 7.32 3.98
CA GLY A 85 -12.43 6.40 2.91
C GLY A 85 -13.05 5.12 3.46
N TRP A 86 -12.49 4.56 4.52
CA TRP A 86 -13.05 3.38 5.18
C TRP A 86 -14.46 3.61 5.75
N ARG A 87 -14.71 4.79 6.33
CA ARG A 87 -16.07 5.14 6.81
C ARG A 87 -17.08 5.11 5.68
N LEU A 88 -16.72 5.63 4.49
CA LEU A 88 -17.58 5.58 3.30
C LEU A 88 -17.82 4.14 2.81
N ILE A 89 -16.79 3.27 2.87
CA ILE A 89 -16.92 1.86 2.49
C ILE A 89 -17.86 1.11 3.45
N LYS A 90 -17.87 1.44 4.73
CA LYS A 90 -18.81 0.83 5.70
C LYS A 90 -20.29 1.15 5.39
N GLU A 91 -20.58 2.14 4.55
CA GLU A 91 -21.94 2.48 4.09
C GLU A 91 -22.43 1.60 2.94
N CYS A 92 -21.54 0.87 2.24
CA CYS A 92 -21.91 -0.05 1.17
C CYS A 92 -22.94 -1.10 1.60
N LYS A 93 -23.71 -1.62 0.64
CA LYS A 93 -24.76 -2.62 0.91
C LYS A 93 -24.23 -3.88 1.58
N ASN A 94 -23.13 -4.42 1.07
CA ASN A 94 -22.49 -5.61 1.64
C ASN A 94 -21.71 -5.21 2.89
N LYS A 95 -21.93 -5.96 3.97
CA LYS A 95 -21.27 -5.74 5.26
C LYS A 95 -20.17 -6.75 5.57
N ASN A 96 -19.95 -7.74 4.70
CA ASN A 96 -18.89 -8.73 4.85
C ASN A 96 -17.60 -8.24 4.18
N ILE A 97 -17.04 -7.17 4.74
CA ILE A 97 -15.90 -6.44 4.19
C ILE A 97 -14.71 -6.57 5.12
N THR A 98 -13.56 -6.90 4.54
CA THR A 98 -12.27 -7.00 5.24
C THR A 98 -11.27 -6.08 4.58
N TYR A 99 -10.54 -5.32 5.37
CA TYR A 99 -9.35 -4.61 4.94
C TYR A 99 -8.10 -5.42 5.24
N SER A 100 -7.17 -5.45 4.30
CA SER A 100 -5.86 -6.09 4.48
C SER A 100 -4.81 -5.28 3.72
N PRO A 101 -3.89 -4.59 4.40
CA PRO A 101 -2.87 -3.81 3.73
C PRO A 101 -1.97 -4.68 2.85
N GLU A 102 -1.39 -4.10 1.82
CA GLU A 102 -0.32 -4.69 1.04
C GLU A 102 0.97 -3.85 1.22
N PHE A 103 2.12 -4.52 1.11
CA PHE A 103 3.43 -3.90 1.28
C PHE A 103 4.39 -4.27 0.16
N LEU A 104 3.84 -4.56 -1.03
CA LEU A 104 4.56 -5.03 -2.18
C LEU A 104 5.30 -3.88 -2.87
N ARG A 105 6.53 -4.14 -3.28
CA ARG A 105 7.28 -3.24 -4.16
C ARG A 105 6.92 -3.55 -5.61
N ALA A 106 6.47 -2.55 -6.37
CA ALA A 106 5.98 -2.74 -7.74
C ALA A 106 6.93 -3.52 -8.66
N ARG A 107 8.25 -3.36 -8.50
CA ARG A 107 9.27 -4.08 -9.29
C ARG A 107 9.61 -5.48 -8.75
N HIS A 108 9.18 -5.81 -7.53
CA HIS A 108 9.52 -7.06 -6.83
C HIS A 108 8.27 -7.76 -6.29
N TRP A 109 7.09 -7.43 -6.80
CA TRP A 109 5.80 -7.87 -6.25
C TRP A 109 5.68 -9.39 -6.13
N SER A 110 6.19 -10.14 -7.12
CA SER A 110 6.13 -11.61 -7.11
C SER A 110 7.01 -12.22 -6.01
N THR A 111 8.23 -11.71 -5.85
CA THR A 111 9.12 -12.15 -4.77
C THR A 111 8.60 -11.72 -3.41
N ASP A 112 8.08 -10.49 -3.31
CA ASP A 112 7.56 -9.94 -2.06
C ASP A 112 6.34 -10.73 -1.57
N ILE A 113 5.40 -11.09 -2.44
CA ILE A 113 4.19 -11.83 -2.05
C ILE A 113 4.53 -13.28 -1.64
N LEU A 114 5.44 -13.94 -2.35
CA LEU A 114 5.86 -15.30 -2.05
C LEU A 114 6.65 -15.41 -0.73
N ASN A 115 7.40 -14.37 -0.37
CA ASN A 115 8.16 -14.30 0.88
C ASN A 115 7.36 -13.69 2.04
N ASN A 116 6.14 -13.20 1.79
CA ASN A 116 5.32 -12.60 2.85
C ASN A 116 4.86 -13.67 3.84
N LYS A 117 5.30 -13.53 5.09
CA LYS A 117 4.89 -14.44 6.17
C LYS A 117 3.75 -13.88 7.01
N ASP A 118 3.65 -12.56 7.12
CA ASP A 118 2.72 -11.91 8.03
C ASP A 118 1.54 -11.30 7.25
N TRP A 119 0.37 -11.82 7.52
CA TRP A 119 -0.89 -11.38 6.92
C TRP A 119 -1.77 -10.75 7.99
N TYR A 120 -2.36 -9.61 7.65
CA TYR A 120 -3.18 -8.81 8.55
C TYR A 120 -4.58 -8.66 7.97
N PHE A 121 -5.60 -8.93 8.78
CA PHE A 121 -7.01 -8.84 8.37
C PHE A 121 -7.81 -8.07 9.41
N GLY A 122 -8.60 -7.09 8.96
CA GLY A 122 -9.49 -6.31 9.83
C GLY A 122 -10.88 -6.19 9.22
N GLY A 123 -11.92 -6.40 10.02
CA GLY A 123 -13.32 -6.32 9.59
C GLY A 123 -14.07 -7.66 9.62
N ASN A 124 -15.34 -7.63 9.19
CA ASN A 124 -16.28 -8.72 9.43
C ASN A 124 -15.97 -10.04 8.70
N GLY A 125 -15.27 -10.00 7.57
CA GLY A 125 -14.88 -11.20 6.79
C GLY A 125 -13.50 -11.75 7.11
N SER A 126 -12.82 -11.26 8.15
CA SER A 126 -11.40 -11.54 8.42
C SER A 126 -11.11 -13.03 8.59
N THR A 127 -11.96 -13.78 9.28
CA THR A 127 -11.78 -15.23 9.48
C THR A 127 -11.88 -16.02 8.18
N VAL A 128 -12.82 -15.66 7.31
CA VAL A 128 -12.99 -16.30 6.00
C VAL A 128 -11.74 -16.11 5.14
N TRP A 129 -11.21 -14.88 5.09
CA TRP A 129 -10.00 -14.58 4.34
C TRP A 129 -8.76 -15.24 4.92
N ALA A 130 -8.65 -15.29 6.26
CA ALA A 130 -7.57 -16.00 6.93
C ALA A 130 -7.54 -17.49 6.55
N GLU A 131 -8.71 -18.15 6.48
CA GLU A 131 -8.81 -19.55 6.07
C GLU A 131 -8.43 -19.75 4.60
N ILE A 132 -8.89 -18.87 3.69
CA ILE A 132 -8.52 -18.91 2.27
C ILE A 132 -7.00 -18.83 2.10
N PHE A 133 -6.36 -17.89 2.80
CA PHE A 133 -4.91 -17.71 2.69
C PHE A 133 -4.13 -18.83 3.37
N LYS A 134 -4.57 -19.34 4.53
CA LYS A 134 -3.95 -20.51 5.19
C LYS A 134 -4.05 -21.76 4.34
N TYR A 135 -5.15 -21.95 3.62
CA TYR A 135 -5.32 -23.08 2.71
C TYR A 135 -4.38 -23.01 1.51
N SER A 136 -4.10 -21.80 1.02
CA SER A 136 -3.28 -21.58 -0.18
C SER A 136 -1.79 -21.41 0.10
N LEU A 137 -1.43 -20.95 1.29
CA LEU A 137 -0.06 -20.61 1.67
C LEU A 137 0.36 -21.37 2.92
N GLN A 138 1.54 -21.99 2.86
CA GLN A 138 2.11 -22.69 4.01
C GLN A 138 2.90 -21.74 4.91
N ASN A 139 2.87 -22.00 6.22
CA ASN A 139 3.71 -21.31 7.21
C ASN A 139 3.53 -19.78 7.21
N ILE A 140 2.29 -19.30 7.17
CA ILE A 140 1.97 -17.89 7.34
C ILE A 140 1.46 -17.59 8.76
N ASN A 141 1.80 -16.40 9.22
CA ASN A 141 1.25 -15.82 10.45
C ASN A 141 0.02 -14.99 10.09
N VAL A 142 -1.10 -15.28 10.71
CA VAL A 142 -2.33 -14.50 10.56
C VAL A 142 -2.52 -13.64 11.78
N ASN A 143 -2.68 -12.34 11.56
CA ASN A 143 -2.86 -11.33 12.57
C ASN A 143 -4.18 -10.60 12.34
N TYR A 144 -4.88 -10.24 13.40
CA TYR A 144 -6.13 -9.50 13.36
C TYR A 144 -5.96 -8.14 14.04
N ALA A 145 -6.52 -7.10 13.45
CA ALA A 145 -6.58 -5.76 14.02
C ALA A 145 -7.80 -5.03 13.47
N GLU A 146 -8.15 -3.87 14.04
CA GLU A 146 -9.20 -3.06 13.47
C GLU A 146 -8.78 -2.48 12.10
N PRO A 147 -9.72 -2.36 11.15
CA PRO A 147 -9.38 -1.85 9.81
C PRO A 147 -8.68 -0.49 9.84
N GLU A 148 -9.12 0.41 10.72
CA GLU A 148 -8.53 1.73 10.90
C GLU A 148 -7.07 1.66 11.37
N GLU A 149 -6.73 0.71 12.25
CA GLU A 149 -5.36 0.48 12.71
C GLU A 149 -4.46 0.02 11.55
N LEU A 150 -4.96 -0.89 10.72
CA LEU A 150 -4.24 -1.41 9.56
C LEU A 150 -4.04 -0.35 8.48
N ILE A 151 -5.04 0.53 8.27
CA ILE A 151 -4.96 1.67 7.35
C ILE A 151 -3.87 2.63 7.81
N ILE A 152 -3.89 3.03 9.08
CA ILE A 152 -2.90 3.94 9.66
C ILE A 152 -1.50 3.29 9.63
N ALA A 153 -1.39 2.01 9.97
CA ALA A 153 -0.11 1.29 9.93
C ALA A 153 0.51 1.30 8.52
N LYS A 154 -0.30 1.10 7.47
CA LYS A 154 0.17 1.20 6.08
C LYS A 154 0.65 2.62 5.74
N GLN A 155 -0.14 3.63 6.09
CA GLN A 155 0.21 5.04 5.86
C GLN A 155 1.52 5.40 6.57
N LEU A 156 1.66 5.07 7.85
CA LEU A 156 2.85 5.37 8.64
C LEU A 156 4.09 4.63 8.12
N ARG A 157 3.96 3.36 7.72
CA ARG A 157 5.07 2.60 7.14
C ARG A 157 5.62 3.26 5.87
N ASN A 158 4.74 3.60 4.92
CA ASN A 158 5.16 4.23 3.66
C ASN A 158 5.69 5.64 3.89
N SER A 159 5.09 6.41 4.78
CA SER A 159 5.55 7.74 5.17
C SER A 159 6.93 7.71 5.83
N PHE A 160 7.17 6.74 6.71
CA PHE A 160 8.48 6.56 7.35
C PHE A 160 9.57 6.22 6.33
N LEU A 161 9.27 5.33 5.36
CA LEU A 161 10.23 4.99 4.30
C LEU A 161 10.53 6.19 3.40
N ALA A 162 9.52 6.98 3.06
CA ALA A 162 9.68 8.22 2.29
C ALA A 162 10.52 9.24 3.07
N LEU A 163 10.26 9.41 4.36
CA LEU A 163 11.04 10.28 5.25
C LEU A 163 12.50 9.82 5.33
N LYS A 164 12.76 8.52 5.40
CA LYS A 164 14.11 7.95 5.38
C LYS A 164 14.84 8.29 4.07
N VAL A 165 14.18 8.15 2.91
CA VAL A 165 14.75 8.58 1.62
C VAL A 165 15.11 10.07 1.67
N THR A 166 14.21 10.92 2.17
CA THR A 166 14.43 12.37 2.26
C THR A 166 15.60 12.70 3.18
N TYR A 167 15.69 12.02 4.34
CA TYR A 167 16.80 12.18 5.28
C TYR A 167 18.15 11.89 4.63
N PHE A 168 18.29 10.75 3.93
CA PHE A 168 19.56 10.40 3.27
C PHE A 168 19.88 11.32 2.09
N ASN A 169 18.89 11.87 1.39
CA ASN A 169 19.12 12.91 0.39
C ASN A 169 19.64 14.20 1.01
N GLN A 170 19.14 14.59 2.17
CA GLN A 170 19.65 15.76 2.90
C GLN A 170 21.06 15.51 3.47
N ALA A 171 21.32 14.30 3.97
CA ALA A 171 22.65 13.90 4.41
C ALA A 171 23.67 13.89 3.26
N TYR A 172 23.27 13.50 2.06
CA TYR A 172 24.09 13.60 0.84
C TYR A 172 24.51 15.07 0.57
N ASP A 173 23.57 16.00 0.60
CA ASP A 173 23.86 17.42 0.37
C ASP A 173 24.81 17.97 1.47
N PHE A 174 24.61 17.53 2.72
CA PHE A 174 25.49 17.89 3.83
C PHE A 174 26.91 17.33 3.63
N CYS A 175 27.08 16.06 3.29
CA CYS A 175 28.38 15.45 3.01
C CYS A 175 29.11 16.20 1.87
N LYS A 176 28.38 16.51 0.80
CA LYS A 176 28.93 17.27 -0.34
C LYS A 176 29.42 18.65 0.10
N ALA A 177 28.68 19.35 0.95
CA ALA A 177 29.08 20.65 1.50
C ALA A 177 30.34 20.57 2.43
N GLN A 178 30.53 19.42 3.08
CA GLN A 178 31.73 19.14 3.90
C GLN A 178 32.89 18.54 3.10
N ASN A 179 32.72 18.34 1.80
CA ASN A 179 33.71 17.70 0.92
C ASN A 179 34.13 16.30 1.39
N VAL A 180 33.15 15.50 1.85
CA VAL A 180 33.34 14.10 2.24
C VAL A 180 32.51 13.16 1.37
N ASP A 181 33.01 11.93 1.20
CA ASP A 181 32.30 10.93 0.42
C ASP A 181 31.06 10.41 1.13
N PHE A 182 29.90 10.63 0.52
CA PHE A 182 28.60 10.21 1.07
C PHE A 182 28.47 8.70 1.16
N ASP A 183 28.97 7.93 0.19
CA ASP A 183 28.80 6.48 0.20
C ASP A 183 29.55 5.83 1.34
N SER A 184 30.74 6.32 1.66
CA SER A 184 31.49 5.91 2.86
C SER A 184 30.75 6.25 4.15
N VAL A 185 30.21 7.47 4.26
CA VAL A 185 29.38 7.86 5.43
C VAL A 185 28.14 7.01 5.54
N ARG A 186 27.42 6.81 4.43
CA ARG A 186 26.22 5.98 4.36
C ARG A 186 26.49 4.54 4.81
N ALA A 187 27.59 3.94 4.35
CA ALA A 187 27.97 2.57 4.72
C ALA A 187 28.14 2.43 6.25
N VAL A 188 28.81 3.38 6.89
CA VAL A 188 28.99 3.37 8.36
C VAL A 188 27.65 3.55 9.09
N VAL A 189 26.83 4.51 8.66
CA VAL A 189 25.52 4.78 9.29
C VAL A 189 24.57 3.59 9.15
N THR A 190 24.51 2.96 7.96
CA THR A 190 23.57 1.87 7.68
C THR A 190 24.05 0.49 8.15
N ALA A 191 25.31 0.38 8.59
CA ALA A 191 25.82 -0.82 9.26
C ALA A 191 25.10 -1.10 10.59
N ASP A 192 24.53 -0.08 11.21
CA ASP A 192 23.65 -0.28 12.38
C ASP A 192 22.33 -0.93 11.94
N PRO A 193 21.99 -2.15 12.42
CA PRO A 193 20.78 -2.86 12.02
C PRO A 193 19.49 -2.12 12.38
N ARG A 194 19.52 -1.19 13.33
CA ARG A 194 18.38 -0.32 13.67
C ARG A 194 18.06 0.68 12.57
N ILE A 195 19.06 0.99 11.71
CA ILE A 195 18.94 1.88 10.56
C ILE A 195 18.78 1.06 9.28
N GLY A 196 19.74 0.18 8.98
CA GLY A 196 19.76 -0.69 7.82
C GLY A 196 19.85 0.04 6.48
N GLU A 197 20.23 -0.66 5.43
CA GLU A 197 20.52 -0.08 4.11
C GLU A 197 19.29 0.32 3.28
N SER A 198 18.13 -0.33 3.53
CA SER A 198 16.92 -0.07 2.75
C SER A 198 16.54 1.41 2.79
N HIS A 199 16.23 2.00 1.62
CA HIS A 199 15.82 3.39 1.46
C HIS A 199 16.87 4.45 1.87
N SER A 200 18.17 4.07 1.86
CA SER A 200 19.27 5.00 2.15
C SER A 200 20.06 5.45 0.90
N LEU A 201 19.85 4.80 -0.23
CA LEU A 201 20.51 5.17 -1.47
C LEU A 201 20.00 6.51 -2.02
N VAL A 202 20.94 7.33 -2.48
CA VAL A 202 20.64 8.56 -3.23
C VAL A 202 20.90 8.27 -4.71
N THR A 203 19.91 8.49 -5.55
CA THR A 203 19.97 8.28 -7.00
C THR A 203 19.94 9.61 -7.73
N ASP A 204 20.26 9.59 -9.03
CA ASP A 204 20.21 10.79 -9.88
C ASP A 204 18.82 11.44 -9.90
N ASP A 205 17.76 10.61 -9.74
CA ASP A 205 16.39 11.11 -9.63
C ASP A 205 16.11 11.90 -8.35
N ARG A 206 16.96 11.81 -7.35
CA ARG A 206 16.85 12.44 -6.04
C ARG A 206 15.48 12.21 -5.36
N GLY A 207 15.45 12.22 -4.07
CA GLY A 207 14.22 12.12 -3.29
C GLY A 207 13.38 10.87 -3.55
N TYR A 208 12.20 10.82 -2.96
CA TYR A 208 11.23 9.76 -3.21
C TYR A 208 10.27 10.11 -4.36
N GLY A 209 9.77 9.06 -5.02
CA GLY A 209 8.86 9.19 -6.15
C GLY A 209 8.06 7.90 -6.36
N GLY A 210 7.65 7.67 -7.62
CA GLY A 210 6.79 6.55 -7.98
C GLY A 210 5.32 6.78 -7.63
N HIS A 211 4.49 5.74 -7.73
CA HIS A 211 3.05 5.86 -7.52
C HIS A 211 2.62 5.81 -6.04
N CYS A 212 3.38 5.12 -5.18
CA CYS A 212 2.95 4.86 -3.81
C CYS A 212 3.35 5.99 -2.85
N PHE A 213 4.65 6.32 -2.75
CA PHE A 213 5.13 7.24 -1.73
C PHE A 213 4.50 8.64 -1.81
N PRO A 214 4.47 9.32 -2.97
CA PRO A 214 3.87 10.65 -3.02
C PRO A 214 2.40 10.65 -2.59
N LYS A 215 1.62 9.67 -3.06
CA LYS A 215 0.21 9.53 -2.72
C LYS A 215 0.01 9.25 -1.23
N ASP A 216 0.73 8.27 -0.69
CA ASP A 216 0.55 7.82 0.70
C ASP A 216 1.06 8.87 1.70
N VAL A 217 2.14 9.62 1.37
CA VAL A 217 2.62 10.76 2.16
C VAL A 217 1.57 11.87 2.22
N LEU A 218 1.02 12.28 1.06
CA LEU A 218 -0.02 13.31 1.02
C LEU A 218 -1.29 12.87 1.76
N ALA A 219 -1.72 11.61 1.59
CA ALA A 219 -2.85 11.05 2.32
C ALA A 219 -2.61 11.04 3.85
N THR A 220 -1.40 10.70 4.29
CA THR A 220 -1.02 10.71 5.71
C THR A 220 -1.02 12.12 6.28
N ILE A 221 -0.42 13.08 5.58
CA ILE A 221 -0.42 14.50 5.97
C ILE A 221 -1.86 14.98 6.10
N LYS A 222 -2.70 14.72 5.09
CA LYS A 222 -4.09 15.16 5.08
C LYS A 222 -4.90 14.53 6.22
N SER A 223 -4.81 13.23 6.43
CA SER A 223 -5.49 12.54 7.54
C SER A 223 -5.05 13.08 8.90
N SER A 224 -3.75 13.38 9.07
CA SER A 224 -3.23 13.96 10.31
C SER A 224 -3.80 15.35 10.59
N GLN A 225 -3.88 16.21 9.57
CA GLN A 225 -4.48 17.54 9.66
C GLN A 225 -5.97 17.47 10.02
N LEU A 226 -6.73 16.57 9.37
CA LEU A 226 -8.15 16.37 9.66
C LEU A 226 -8.40 15.84 11.08
N SER A 227 -7.45 15.08 11.64
CA SER A 227 -7.52 14.62 13.03
C SER A 227 -7.16 15.71 14.07
N GLY A 228 -6.74 16.90 13.62
CA GLY A 228 -6.25 17.98 14.48
C GLY A 228 -4.84 17.76 15.04
N LYS A 229 -4.10 16.78 14.53
CA LYS A 229 -2.72 16.44 14.96
C LYS A 229 -1.80 16.30 13.75
N SER A 230 -1.33 17.44 13.22
CA SER A 230 -0.47 17.48 12.04
C SER A 230 0.87 16.74 12.26
N MET A 231 1.27 15.98 11.26
CA MET A 231 2.60 15.34 11.20
C MET A 231 3.62 16.30 10.58
N THR A 232 3.99 17.35 11.31
CA THR A 232 4.84 18.46 10.82
C THR A 232 6.19 18.02 10.28
N LEU A 233 6.82 16.98 10.86
CA LEU A 233 8.05 16.41 10.33
C LEU A 233 7.87 15.83 8.93
N LEU A 234 6.76 15.16 8.69
CA LEU A 234 6.44 14.60 7.38
C LEU A 234 6.11 15.71 6.37
N GLU A 235 5.40 16.76 6.78
CA GLU A 235 5.13 17.94 5.97
C GLU A 235 6.43 18.61 5.49
N GLN A 236 7.39 18.82 6.40
CA GLN A 236 8.70 19.39 6.06
C GLN A 236 9.50 18.47 5.13
N SER A 237 9.41 17.16 5.33
CA SER A 237 10.03 16.17 4.44
C SER A 237 9.46 16.23 3.03
N ASP A 238 8.15 16.38 2.87
CA ASP A 238 7.50 16.50 1.56
C ASP A 238 7.89 17.80 0.84
N ILE A 239 7.94 18.91 1.57
CA ILE A 239 8.40 20.20 1.04
C ILE A 239 9.83 20.08 0.52
N TYR A 240 10.74 19.50 1.31
CA TYR A 240 12.14 19.29 0.91
C TYR A 240 12.23 18.34 -0.29
N ASN A 241 11.47 17.24 -0.30
CA ASN A 241 11.44 16.31 -1.42
C ASN A 241 11.03 17.00 -2.74
N LYS A 242 10.00 17.83 -2.70
CA LYS A 242 9.55 18.62 -3.87
C LYS A 242 10.64 19.58 -4.35
N LYS A 243 11.36 20.24 -3.44
CA LYS A 243 12.47 21.12 -3.76
C LYS A 243 13.56 20.38 -4.52
N ILE A 244 14.12 19.30 -3.96
CA ILE A 244 15.23 18.57 -4.58
C ILE A 244 14.87 17.88 -5.90
N LYS A 245 13.58 17.61 -6.15
CA LYS A 245 13.11 17.07 -7.42
C LYS A 245 12.97 18.13 -8.50
N ASN A 246 12.68 19.38 -8.14
CA ASN A 246 12.58 20.49 -9.06
C ASN A 246 13.95 21.11 -9.38
N ASP A 247 14.92 20.97 -8.47
CA ASP A 247 16.31 21.45 -8.65
C ASP A 247 17.16 20.50 -9.53
N LYS A 248 16.53 19.64 -10.36
CA LYS A 248 17.25 18.84 -11.36
C LYS A 248 17.94 19.78 -12.35
N ILE A 249 19.27 19.82 -12.25
CA ILE A 249 20.18 20.50 -13.17
C ILE A 249 20.28 19.68 -14.46
#